data_f1ced6a9746e6be477a056c779cf0a16
#
_entry.id   f1ced6a9746e6be477a056c779cf0a16
#
_cell.length_a   1.000
_cell.length_b   1.000
_cell.length_c   1.000
_cell.angle_alpha   90.00
_cell.angle_beta   90.00
_cell.angle_gamma   90.00
#
_symmetry.space_group_name_H-M   'P 1'
#
loop_
_entity.id
_entity.type
_entity.pdbx_description
1 polymer ?
#
loop_
_entity_poly.entity_id
_entity_poly.type
_entity_poly.pdbx_seq_one_letter_code
_entity_poly.pdbx_strand_id
1 'polypeptide(L)'
;MKPKILFFLLLVFPQFISAQAFRNYSNEFLNIGVDAAALGMSKTVVATSNNVNSIYWNPAGLVGIDDYQGSIMHASYFAGIANYNYAAFAMPIDKESAVAFSIIRFGVDDILNTTELIDNQGNIDFNNISLFSAADYAFNVAYARNLIFKDLKFGVNAKVVRRIIGDFASSWGFGFDMGIQFERND
;
A
#
# COMPACT_ATOMS: atom_id res chain seq x y z
N MET A 1 -23.66 -7.65 -41.00
CA MET A 1 -24.60 -7.56 -39.85
C MET A 1 -25.62 -6.48 -40.16
N LYS A 2 -26.92 -6.78 -40.03
CA LYS A 2 -27.97 -5.78 -40.33
C LYS A 2 -27.90 -4.66 -39.26
N PRO A 3 -27.96 -3.36 -39.66
CA PRO A 3 -27.79 -2.24 -38.71
C PRO A 3 -28.77 -2.26 -37.54
N LYS A 4 -29.91 -2.90 -37.68
CA LYS A 4 -30.91 -3.09 -36.61
C LYS A 4 -30.42 -3.96 -35.44
N ILE A 5 -29.56 -4.95 -35.69
CA ILE A 5 -28.99 -5.83 -34.65
C ILE A 5 -27.92 -5.09 -33.86
N LEU A 6 -27.12 -4.27 -34.53
CA LEU A 6 -26.10 -3.42 -33.88
C LEU A 6 -26.73 -2.37 -32.95
N PHE A 7 -27.86 -1.78 -33.38
CA PHE A 7 -28.62 -0.82 -32.59
C PHE A 7 -29.25 -1.45 -31.34
N PHE A 8 -29.75 -2.69 -31.44
CA PHE A 8 -30.29 -3.42 -30.30
C PHE A 8 -29.22 -3.85 -29.31
N LEU A 9 -28.04 -4.24 -29.79
CA LEU A 9 -26.86 -4.56 -28.92
C LEU A 9 -26.37 -3.33 -28.15
N LEU A 10 -26.39 -2.15 -28.75
CA LEU A 10 -26.02 -0.88 -28.10
C LEU A 10 -27.02 -0.44 -27.02
N LEU A 11 -28.29 -0.80 -27.13
CA LEU A 11 -29.35 -0.49 -26.13
C LEU A 11 -29.32 -1.42 -24.92
N VAL A 12 -28.78 -2.64 -25.05
CA VAL A 12 -28.71 -3.63 -23.94
C VAL A 12 -27.47 -3.43 -23.06
N PHE A 13 -26.40 -2.85 -23.63
CA PHE A 13 -25.12 -2.65 -22.92
C PHE A 13 -25.18 -1.72 -21.69
N PRO A 14 -25.98 -0.64 -21.64
CA PRO A 14 -26.03 0.27 -20.48
C PRO A 14 -26.67 -0.33 -19.22
N GLN A 15 -27.36 -1.45 -19.31
CA GLN A 15 -28.06 -2.06 -18.17
C GLN A 15 -27.11 -2.67 -17.14
N PHE A 16 -25.84 -2.86 -17.49
CA PHE A 16 -24.83 -3.44 -16.59
C PHE A 16 -23.94 -2.39 -15.89
N ILE A 17 -24.21 -1.10 -16.09
CA ILE A 17 -23.45 -0.03 -15.43
C ILE A 17 -24.08 0.25 -14.05
N SER A 18 -23.70 -0.53 -13.05
CA SER A 18 -23.97 -0.21 -11.64
C SER A 18 -22.99 0.89 -11.19
N ALA A 19 -23.36 2.15 -11.41
CA ALA A 19 -22.46 3.29 -11.22
C ALA A 19 -22.35 3.80 -9.78
N GLN A 20 -22.90 3.11 -8.78
CA GLN A 20 -22.83 3.56 -7.38
C GLN A 20 -22.53 2.40 -6.43
N ALA A 21 -21.28 1.93 -6.44
CA ALA A 21 -20.77 1.21 -5.30
C ALA A 21 -20.27 2.26 -4.29
N PHE A 22 -20.89 2.36 -3.12
CA PHE A 22 -20.27 3.04 -1.97
C PHE A 22 -18.95 2.33 -1.69
N ARG A 23 -17.84 2.95 -2.07
CA ARG A 23 -16.52 2.43 -1.74
C ARG A 23 -16.32 2.66 -0.25
N ASN A 24 -16.38 1.61 0.53
CA ASN A 24 -15.84 1.64 1.88
C ASN A 24 -14.33 1.76 1.76
N TYR A 25 -13.80 2.96 1.98
CA TYR A 25 -12.37 3.22 1.99
C TYR A 25 -11.78 2.59 3.24
N SER A 26 -11.02 1.54 3.04
CA SER A 26 -10.28 0.84 4.09
C SER A 26 -8.81 0.81 3.67
N ASN A 27 -7.90 1.01 4.62
CA ASN A 27 -6.45 0.96 4.38
C ASN A 27 -5.90 2.01 3.40
N GLU A 28 -6.47 3.22 3.38
CA GLU A 28 -6.03 4.33 2.51
C GLU A 28 -4.56 4.73 2.73
N PHE A 29 -3.99 4.42 3.89
CA PHE A 29 -2.56 4.65 4.15
C PHE A 29 -1.66 3.90 3.15
N LEU A 30 -2.14 2.81 2.55
CA LEU A 30 -1.44 2.10 1.48
C LEU A 30 -1.44 2.85 0.14
N ASN A 31 -2.20 3.92 -0.01
CA ASN A 31 -2.26 4.75 -1.21
C ASN A 31 -1.37 6.01 -1.10
N ILE A 32 -0.75 6.25 0.05
CA ILE A 32 0.10 7.43 0.28
C ILE A 32 1.29 7.45 -0.67
N GLY A 33 1.92 6.31 -0.89
CA GLY A 33 3.08 6.18 -1.75
C GLY A 33 4.40 6.18 -0.98
N VAL A 34 5.41 5.60 -1.57
CA VAL A 34 6.78 5.52 -1.06
C VAL A 34 7.75 6.02 -2.12
N ASP A 35 9.00 6.36 -1.72
CA ASP A 35 10.03 6.88 -2.58
C ASP A 35 9.79 8.34 -3.02
N ALA A 36 10.70 9.22 -2.63
CA ALA A 36 10.62 10.64 -2.93
C ALA A 36 10.64 10.93 -4.45
N ALA A 37 11.38 10.14 -5.21
CA ALA A 37 11.43 10.26 -6.67
C ALA A 37 10.09 9.89 -7.31
N ALA A 38 9.47 8.80 -6.85
CA ALA A 38 8.14 8.37 -7.31
C ALA A 38 7.06 9.41 -6.95
N LEU A 39 7.11 9.97 -5.74
CA LEU A 39 6.19 11.04 -5.32
C LEU A 39 6.39 12.31 -6.16
N GLY A 40 7.63 12.69 -6.47
CA GLY A 40 7.95 13.80 -7.36
C GLY A 40 7.44 13.63 -8.79
N MET A 41 7.35 12.39 -9.27
CA MET A 41 6.76 12.02 -10.57
C MET A 41 5.25 11.75 -10.50
N SER A 42 4.55 12.23 -9.47
CA SER A 42 3.12 12.03 -9.28
C SER A 42 2.71 10.55 -9.26
N LYS A 43 3.59 9.68 -8.75
CA LYS A 43 3.38 8.22 -8.63
C LYS A 43 3.30 7.47 -9.97
N THR A 44 3.79 8.05 -11.05
CA THR A 44 3.76 7.44 -12.41
C THR A 44 4.93 6.49 -12.65
N VAL A 45 5.17 5.55 -11.73
CA VAL A 45 6.37 4.68 -11.74
C VAL A 45 6.05 3.18 -11.90
N VAL A 46 4.79 2.81 -11.97
CA VAL A 46 4.35 1.40 -12.01
C VAL A 46 4.98 0.61 -13.15
N ALA A 47 5.18 1.25 -14.31
CA ALA A 47 5.77 0.60 -15.48
C ALA A 47 7.31 0.64 -15.49
N THR A 48 7.93 1.56 -14.75
CA THR A 48 9.38 1.82 -14.81
C THR A 48 10.12 1.48 -13.52
N SER A 49 9.42 1.08 -12.47
CA SER A 49 10.01 0.69 -11.19
C SER A 49 10.93 -0.53 -11.37
N ASN A 50 12.19 -0.41 -10.93
CA ASN A 50 13.23 -1.42 -11.09
C ASN A 50 14.21 -1.48 -9.90
N ASN A 51 13.78 -1.08 -8.73
CA ASN A 51 14.56 -1.03 -7.49
C ASN A 51 13.79 -1.65 -6.32
N VAL A 52 14.35 -1.57 -5.11
CA VAL A 52 13.73 -2.09 -3.88
C VAL A 52 12.30 -1.60 -3.65
N ASN A 53 11.96 -0.37 -4.08
CA ASN A 53 10.63 0.20 -3.91
C ASN A 53 9.58 -0.39 -4.87
N SER A 54 10.02 -1.25 -5.81
CA SER A 54 9.12 -2.05 -6.66
C SER A 54 8.21 -2.96 -5.85
N ILE A 55 8.60 -3.39 -4.66
CA ILE A 55 7.72 -4.15 -3.74
C ILE A 55 6.39 -3.44 -3.47
N TYR A 56 6.40 -2.10 -3.51
CA TYR A 56 5.22 -1.27 -3.29
C TYR A 56 4.49 -0.95 -4.61
N TRP A 57 5.23 -0.60 -5.67
CA TRP A 57 4.66 -0.07 -6.90
C TRP A 57 4.27 -1.15 -7.91
N ASN A 58 5.19 -2.06 -8.20
CA ASN A 58 5.00 -3.19 -9.12
C ASN A 58 6.02 -4.27 -8.78
N PRO A 59 5.62 -5.36 -8.12
CA PRO A 59 6.56 -6.38 -7.68
C PRO A 59 7.38 -6.99 -8.82
N ALA A 60 6.90 -6.98 -10.07
CA ALA A 60 7.66 -7.45 -11.23
C ALA A 60 8.98 -6.68 -11.45
N GLY A 61 9.02 -5.41 -11.06
CA GLY A 61 10.21 -4.57 -11.18
C GLY A 61 11.38 -4.99 -10.28
N LEU A 62 11.15 -5.84 -9.27
CA LEU A 62 12.21 -6.38 -8.41
C LEU A 62 13.25 -7.20 -9.18
N VAL A 63 12.89 -7.79 -10.32
CA VAL A 63 13.85 -8.50 -11.18
C VAL A 63 14.96 -7.60 -11.71
N GLY A 64 14.75 -6.29 -11.73
CA GLY A 64 15.75 -5.31 -12.17
C GLY A 64 16.86 -5.01 -11.15
N ILE A 65 16.87 -5.66 -9.98
CA ILE A 65 17.92 -5.46 -8.96
C ILE A 65 19.06 -6.46 -9.15
N ASP A 66 20.28 -5.95 -9.26
CA ASP A 66 21.49 -6.76 -9.44
C ASP A 66 22.20 -7.06 -8.11
N ASP A 67 21.92 -6.28 -7.05
CA ASP A 67 22.57 -6.38 -5.75
C ASP A 67 21.60 -6.10 -4.60
N TYR A 68 22.06 -6.28 -3.37
CA TYR A 68 21.29 -5.94 -2.18
C TYR A 68 20.90 -4.47 -2.14
N GLN A 69 19.64 -4.18 -1.94
CA GLN A 69 19.14 -2.80 -1.86
C GLN A 69 18.31 -2.59 -0.60
N GLY A 70 18.50 -1.44 0.02
CA GLY A 70 17.68 -0.97 1.15
C GLY A 70 17.08 0.40 0.86
N SER A 71 15.90 0.66 1.39
CA SER A 71 15.23 1.95 1.31
C SER A 71 14.58 2.29 2.65
N ILE A 72 14.73 3.54 3.08
CA ILE A 72 14.06 4.08 4.27
C ILE A 72 13.45 5.42 3.88
N MET A 73 12.20 5.64 4.32
CA MET A 73 11.51 6.91 4.12
C MET A 73 10.75 7.29 5.39
N HIS A 74 10.84 8.57 5.75
CA HIS A 74 10.01 9.20 6.75
C HIS A 74 9.29 10.39 6.11
N ALA A 75 7.99 10.52 6.35
CA ALA A 75 7.21 11.67 5.94
C ALA A 75 6.24 12.06 7.05
N SER A 76 6.20 13.36 7.33
CA SER A 76 5.31 13.94 8.33
C SER A 76 4.11 14.59 7.62
N TYR A 77 2.92 14.30 8.10
CA TYR A 77 1.66 14.79 7.56
C TYR A 77 0.91 15.63 8.60
N PHE A 78 0.07 16.54 8.11
CA PHE A 78 -0.80 17.37 8.96
C PHE A 78 -0.01 18.15 10.03
N ALA A 79 1.06 18.85 9.60
CA ALA A 79 1.93 19.63 10.47
C ALA A 79 2.55 18.83 11.63
N GLY A 80 2.89 17.56 11.40
CA GLY A 80 3.56 16.72 12.39
C GLY A 80 2.62 15.83 13.21
N ILE A 81 1.31 15.90 13.01
CA ILE A 81 0.35 15.09 13.75
C ILE A 81 0.46 13.62 13.36
N ALA A 82 0.58 13.31 12.05
CA ALA A 82 0.68 11.95 11.58
C ALA A 82 2.04 11.67 10.93
N ASN A 83 2.60 10.51 11.21
CA ASN A 83 3.89 10.07 10.70
C ASN A 83 3.74 8.84 9.81
N TYR A 84 4.34 8.91 8.62
CA TYR A 84 4.43 7.80 7.68
C TYR A 84 5.88 7.35 7.59
N ASN A 85 6.12 6.12 8.02
CA ASN A 85 7.43 5.50 8.01
C ASN A 85 7.41 4.28 7.09
N TYR A 86 8.44 4.15 6.27
CA TYR A 86 8.62 3.03 5.37
C TYR A 86 10.06 2.54 5.45
N ALA A 87 10.22 1.24 5.44
CA ALA A 87 11.51 0.58 5.25
C ALA A 87 11.33 -0.62 4.34
N ALA A 88 12.28 -0.84 3.45
CA ALA A 88 12.32 -1.98 2.56
C ALA A 88 13.73 -2.51 2.37
N PHE A 89 13.79 -3.81 2.08
CA PHE A 89 15.00 -4.52 1.73
C PHE A 89 14.70 -5.50 0.60
N ALA A 90 15.56 -5.55 -0.40
CA ALA A 90 15.46 -6.46 -1.53
C ALA A 90 16.79 -7.11 -1.82
N MET A 91 16.75 -8.35 -2.27
CA MET A 91 17.93 -9.12 -2.66
C MET A 91 17.63 -9.98 -3.89
N PRO A 92 18.59 -10.09 -4.83
CA PRO A 92 18.51 -11.09 -5.88
C PRO A 92 18.71 -12.50 -5.29
N ILE A 93 17.94 -13.48 -5.76
CA ILE A 93 18.11 -14.89 -5.44
C ILE A 93 19.04 -15.52 -6.47
N ASP A 94 18.79 -15.20 -7.74
CA ASP A 94 19.56 -15.58 -8.89
C ASP A 94 19.48 -14.49 -9.96
N LYS A 95 20.04 -14.73 -11.18
CA LYS A 95 20.05 -13.74 -12.26
C LYS A 95 18.67 -13.41 -12.84
N GLU A 96 17.66 -14.18 -12.48
CA GLU A 96 16.31 -14.08 -13.03
C GLU A 96 15.23 -13.84 -11.97
N SER A 97 15.59 -13.88 -10.69
CA SER A 97 14.61 -13.76 -9.61
C SER A 97 15.12 -12.98 -8.41
N ALA A 98 14.20 -12.30 -7.74
CA ALA A 98 14.46 -11.51 -6.55
C ALA A 98 13.34 -11.63 -5.52
N VAL A 99 13.69 -11.35 -4.27
CA VAL A 99 12.76 -11.29 -3.13
C VAL A 99 12.93 -9.95 -2.44
N ALA A 100 11.83 -9.43 -1.88
CA ALA A 100 11.86 -8.22 -1.09
C ALA A 100 10.92 -8.29 0.11
N PHE A 101 11.25 -7.50 1.13
CA PHE A 101 10.46 -7.31 2.35
C PHE A 101 10.27 -5.82 2.57
N SER A 102 9.10 -5.41 3.03
CA SER A 102 8.91 -4.03 3.48
C SER A 102 7.94 -3.92 4.64
N ILE A 103 8.11 -2.84 5.38
CA ILE A 103 7.21 -2.44 6.46
C ILE A 103 6.80 -0.99 6.24
N ILE A 104 5.53 -0.72 6.45
CA ILE A 104 4.93 0.61 6.48
C ILE A 104 4.30 0.79 7.86
N ARG A 105 4.51 1.95 8.48
CA ARG A 105 3.74 2.41 9.64
C ARG A 105 3.19 3.81 9.33
N PHE A 106 1.89 3.94 9.42
CA PHE A 106 1.22 5.24 9.43
C PHE A 106 0.49 5.40 10.74
N GLY A 107 0.79 6.45 11.49
CA GLY A 107 0.23 6.58 12.83
C GLY A 107 0.22 8.00 13.37
N VAL A 108 -0.65 8.20 14.34
CA VAL A 108 -0.74 9.37 15.20
C VAL A 108 -0.42 8.91 16.60
N ASP A 109 0.56 9.54 17.21
CA ASP A 109 0.98 9.26 18.57
C ASP A 109 0.48 10.37 19.51
N ASP A 110 0.55 10.13 20.81
CA ASP A 110 0.23 11.09 21.87
C ASP A 110 -1.20 11.65 21.83
N ILE A 111 -2.17 10.82 21.47
CA ILE A 111 -3.60 11.18 21.48
C ILE A 111 -4.08 11.18 22.94
N LEU A 112 -4.68 12.30 23.37
CA LEU A 112 -5.23 12.42 24.71
C LEU A 112 -6.49 11.54 24.87
N ASN A 113 -6.44 10.63 25.81
CA ASN A 113 -7.60 9.87 26.25
C ASN A 113 -8.26 10.54 27.43
N THR A 114 -9.48 11.01 27.25
CA THR A 114 -10.27 11.72 28.25
C THR A 114 -11.52 10.93 28.67
N THR A 115 -11.56 9.64 28.39
CA THR A 115 -12.73 8.80 28.70
C THR A 115 -13.01 8.67 30.20
N GLU A 116 -11.97 8.77 31.04
CA GLU A 116 -12.06 8.71 32.49
C GLU A 116 -11.88 10.08 33.17
N LEU A 117 -12.01 11.18 32.39
CA LEU A 117 -11.82 12.54 32.90
C LEU A 117 -12.86 12.91 33.98
N ILE A 118 -14.07 12.39 33.89
CA ILE A 118 -15.16 12.66 34.82
C ILE A 118 -15.37 11.43 35.70
N ASP A 119 -15.24 11.62 37.02
CA ASP A 119 -15.46 10.58 38.01
C ASP A 119 -16.97 10.26 38.18
N ASN A 120 -17.29 9.19 38.93
CA ASN A 120 -18.66 8.77 39.20
C ASN A 120 -19.48 9.79 40.03
N GLN A 121 -18.84 10.84 40.55
CA GLN A 121 -19.43 11.91 41.34
C GLN A 121 -19.64 13.19 40.50
N GLY A 122 -19.18 13.19 39.23
CA GLY A 122 -19.30 14.32 38.33
C GLY A 122 -18.16 15.34 38.44
N ASN A 123 -17.08 15.02 39.17
CA ASN A 123 -15.92 15.88 39.28
C ASN A 123 -14.96 15.61 38.12
N ILE A 124 -14.27 16.69 37.66
CA ILE A 124 -13.25 16.60 36.64
C ILE A 124 -11.89 16.33 37.30
N ASP A 125 -11.25 15.22 36.96
CA ASP A 125 -9.90 14.87 37.39
C ASP A 125 -8.95 14.77 36.20
N PHE A 126 -8.12 15.79 36.01
CA PHE A 126 -7.13 15.85 34.94
C PHE A 126 -5.99 14.84 35.08
N ASN A 127 -5.81 14.21 36.25
CA ASN A 127 -4.82 13.16 36.44
C ASN A 127 -5.22 11.85 35.73
N ASN A 128 -6.48 11.69 35.37
CA ASN A 128 -6.99 10.54 34.64
C ASN A 128 -6.79 10.65 33.11
N ILE A 129 -6.15 11.72 32.63
CA ILE A 129 -5.81 11.83 31.21
C ILE A 129 -4.63 10.90 30.93
N SER A 130 -4.84 9.94 30.02
CA SER A 130 -3.79 9.07 29.52
C SER A 130 -3.50 9.36 28.03
N LEU A 131 -2.38 8.87 27.53
CA LEU A 131 -2.02 8.99 26.10
C LEU A 131 -2.16 7.63 25.42
N PHE A 132 -2.63 7.65 24.18
CA PHE A 132 -2.62 6.46 23.34
C PHE A 132 -2.17 6.80 21.93
N SER A 133 -1.83 5.77 21.14
CA SER A 133 -1.49 5.90 19.73
C SER A 133 -2.49 5.16 18.86
N ALA A 134 -2.76 5.69 17.67
CA ALA A 134 -3.48 5.02 16.62
C ALA A 134 -2.55 4.78 15.44
N ALA A 135 -2.34 3.53 15.04
CA ALA A 135 -1.40 3.21 13.96
C ALA A 135 -1.87 2.06 13.07
N ASP A 136 -1.59 2.22 11.80
CA ASP A 136 -1.71 1.19 10.76
C ASP A 136 -0.31 0.69 10.38
N TYR A 137 -0.15 -0.62 10.36
CA TYR A 137 1.06 -1.29 9.91
C TYR A 137 0.76 -2.14 8.69
N ALA A 138 1.66 -2.17 7.72
CA ALA A 138 1.63 -3.13 6.63
C ALA A 138 2.99 -3.81 6.49
N PHE A 139 2.96 -5.13 6.48
CA PHE A 139 4.11 -5.98 6.23
C PHE A 139 3.93 -6.62 4.86
N ASN A 140 4.92 -6.49 4.01
CA ASN A 140 4.88 -6.99 2.65
C ASN A 140 6.03 -7.95 2.40
N VAL A 141 5.75 -9.02 1.66
CA VAL A 141 6.73 -9.98 1.14
C VAL A 141 6.48 -10.17 -0.33
N ALA A 142 7.46 -9.89 -1.16
CA ALA A 142 7.33 -10.00 -2.59
C ALA A 142 8.39 -10.93 -3.19
N TYR A 143 7.98 -11.60 -4.27
CA TYR A 143 8.83 -12.41 -5.12
C TYR A 143 8.58 -12.02 -6.57
N ALA A 144 9.66 -11.91 -7.33
CA ALA A 144 9.59 -11.61 -8.75
C ALA A 144 10.53 -12.51 -9.55
N ARG A 145 10.15 -12.78 -10.80
CA ARG A 145 10.93 -13.60 -11.70
C ARG A 145 10.73 -13.20 -13.17
N ASN A 146 11.81 -13.34 -13.96
CA ASN A 146 11.72 -13.34 -15.41
C ASN A 146 10.96 -14.58 -15.89
N LEU A 147 10.02 -14.36 -16.79
CA LEU A 147 9.33 -15.48 -17.44
C LEU A 147 10.15 -16.01 -18.63
N ILE A 148 9.80 -17.22 -19.07
CA ILE A 148 10.46 -17.90 -20.22
C ILE A 148 10.35 -17.06 -21.51
N PHE A 149 9.29 -16.25 -21.63
CA PHE A 149 9.15 -15.27 -22.70
C PHE A 149 10.10 -14.12 -22.46
N LYS A 150 10.99 -13.87 -23.41
CA LYS A 150 11.95 -12.76 -23.33
C LYS A 150 11.21 -11.46 -23.01
N ASP A 151 11.84 -10.66 -22.17
CA ASP A 151 11.41 -9.29 -21.80
C ASP A 151 10.12 -9.20 -20.95
N LEU A 152 9.60 -10.33 -20.44
CA LEU A 152 8.43 -10.35 -19.58
C LEU A 152 8.80 -10.73 -18.13
N LYS A 153 8.56 -9.81 -17.21
CA LYS A 153 8.78 -9.95 -15.78
C LYS A 153 7.44 -10.15 -15.07
N PHE A 154 7.40 -10.99 -14.08
CA PHE A 154 6.21 -11.25 -13.26
C PHE A 154 6.58 -11.14 -11.79
N GLY A 155 5.71 -10.58 -10.98
CA GLY A 155 5.91 -10.47 -9.55
C GLY A 155 4.62 -10.63 -8.77
N VAL A 156 4.74 -11.12 -7.55
CA VAL A 156 3.66 -11.25 -6.58
C VAL A 156 4.07 -10.61 -5.26
N ASN A 157 3.13 -10.06 -4.54
CA ASN A 157 3.32 -9.49 -3.22
C ASN A 157 2.19 -9.94 -2.30
N ALA A 158 2.53 -10.47 -1.13
CA ALA A 158 1.59 -10.75 -0.06
C ALA A 158 1.70 -9.66 1.01
N LYS A 159 0.55 -9.20 1.51
CA LYS A 159 0.44 -8.15 2.53
C LYS A 159 -0.27 -8.65 3.76
N VAL A 160 0.24 -8.28 4.91
CA VAL A 160 -0.46 -8.40 6.19
C VAL A 160 -0.60 -6.99 6.75
N VAL A 161 -1.83 -6.57 7.02
CA VAL A 161 -2.15 -5.26 7.58
C VAL A 161 -2.60 -5.43 9.01
N ARG A 162 -2.06 -4.61 9.91
CA ARG A 162 -2.45 -4.55 11.32
C ARG A 162 -2.86 -3.13 11.67
N ARG A 163 -4.09 -2.93 12.12
CA ARG A 163 -4.56 -1.66 12.71
C ARG A 163 -4.64 -1.80 14.21
N ILE A 164 -4.17 -0.78 14.93
CA ILE A 164 -4.21 -0.68 16.38
C ILE A 164 -4.68 0.73 16.73
N ILE A 165 -5.64 0.84 17.63
CA ILE A 165 -6.16 2.10 18.16
C ILE A 165 -6.13 1.99 19.68
N GLY A 166 -5.00 2.34 20.28
CA GLY A 166 -4.76 2.14 21.71
C GLY A 166 -5.17 0.74 22.18
N ASP A 167 -5.83 0.69 23.31
CA ASP A 167 -6.45 -0.53 23.86
C ASP A 167 -7.91 -0.72 23.39
N PHE A 168 -8.45 0.23 22.61
CA PHE A 168 -9.86 0.24 22.23
C PHE A 168 -10.21 -0.75 21.12
N ALA A 169 -9.35 -0.85 20.10
CA ALA A 169 -9.64 -1.70 18.95
C ALA A 169 -8.38 -2.15 18.22
N SER A 170 -8.47 -3.33 17.63
CA SER A 170 -7.44 -3.80 16.71
C SER A 170 -8.05 -4.69 15.63
N SER A 171 -7.45 -4.68 14.44
CA SER A 171 -7.88 -5.52 13.33
C SER A 171 -6.71 -6.03 12.50
N TRP A 172 -6.95 -7.14 11.80
CA TRP A 172 -6.02 -7.71 10.82
C TRP A 172 -6.65 -7.69 9.44
N GLY A 173 -5.83 -7.46 8.44
CA GLY A 173 -6.20 -7.55 7.03
C GLY A 173 -5.13 -8.29 6.24
N PHE A 174 -5.54 -8.89 5.14
CA PHE A 174 -4.64 -9.60 4.22
C PHE A 174 -4.90 -9.11 2.80
N GLY A 175 -3.86 -9.05 2.00
CA GLY A 175 -3.95 -8.62 0.61
C GLY A 175 -2.89 -9.29 -0.24
N PHE A 176 -3.13 -9.28 -1.56
CA PHE A 176 -2.20 -9.77 -2.55
C PHE A 176 -2.16 -8.81 -3.73
N ASP A 177 -0.96 -8.57 -4.25
CA ASP A 177 -0.78 -7.86 -5.52
C ASP A 177 -0.10 -8.79 -6.51
N MET A 178 -0.39 -8.59 -7.77
CA MET A 178 0.32 -9.19 -8.90
C MET A 178 0.75 -8.09 -9.83
N GLY A 179 1.95 -8.20 -10.36
CA GLY A 179 2.50 -7.26 -11.30
C GLY A 179 3.10 -7.95 -12.51
N ILE A 180 3.01 -7.29 -13.64
CA ILE A 180 3.67 -7.68 -14.87
C ILE A 180 4.41 -6.45 -15.38
N GLN A 181 5.63 -6.66 -15.88
CA GLN A 181 6.40 -5.62 -16.55
C GLN A 181 6.99 -6.20 -17.83
N PHE A 182 6.78 -5.48 -18.93
CA PHE A 182 7.35 -5.81 -20.22
C PHE A 182 8.38 -4.75 -20.58
N GLU A 183 9.63 -5.18 -20.79
CA GLU A 183 10.73 -4.29 -21.13
C GLU A 183 11.33 -4.77 -22.45
N ARG A 184 11.13 -4.01 -23.50
CA ARG A 184 11.68 -4.30 -24.81
C ARG A 184 13.01 -3.58 -24.98
N ASN A 185 14.08 -4.36 -25.05
CA ASN A 185 15.39 -3.87 -25.47
C ASN A 185 15.48 -3.97 -26.99
N ASP A 186 15.36 -2.83 -27.66
CA ASP A 186 15.58 -2.72 -29.12
C ASP A 186 17.07 -2.70 -29.45
#